data_451ca3597c86af690afbe95c06a4d573
#
_entry.id   451ca3597c86af690afbe95c06a4d573
#
_cell.length_a   1.000
_cell.length_b   1.000
_cell.length_c   1.000
_cell.angle_alpha   90.00
_cell.angle_beta   90.00
_cell.angle_gamma   90.00
#
_symmetry.space_group_name_H-M   'P 1'
#
loop_
_entity.id
_entity.type
_entity.pdbx_description
1 polymer ?
#
loop_
_entity_poly.entity_id
_entity_poly.type
_entity_poly.pdbx_seq_one_letter_code
_entity_poly.pdbx_strand_id
1 'polypeptide(L)'
;MDSIWFVYLFLPAVLLLNYLIPTKCEPFLLSIANILLLLLIQPQMLPVIFLFTAADYLLGIFLEKTEKPSVRTFFVVLSVLLNVGTFAFSQFTQHLPTIFGVSVIALVKLTYIFDLYRKKIPSVKNPFFFYATVLCFPCLTYGPINTYADLSFSIRHSRKNLNLFGSGASLFVYGLFKKIFLADTLSDLAQKLSCEPETVFGAWTWTICSALALYYLLFGYAQMAQGICRMLGFKTTSGFLSPFTSTSLKEFFRRFHVSLHEFSRKYIYIPLGGNRSGVFGMSLAVLCAAMATTLWYGFSLNKVLTALFFTAALLIEPLIFGKTKNKFFVVLRTVLTYTVLLFGFVLFSGSSLTESVNMISAMFRLKDIAVVDQTLRFYTREYAVFIFISVFMLFDFGKKIHKWFQHKH
;
A
#
# COMPACT_ATOMS: atom_id res chain seq x y z
N MET A 1 -0.83 5.31 -13.79
CA MET A 1 -0.10 4.21 -14.47
C MET A 1 -0.95 3.49 -15.50
N ASP A 2 -2.24 3.51 -15.38
CA ASP A 2 -3.23 2.85 -16.25
C ASP A 2 -3.79 3.78 -17.34
N SER A 3 -3.42 5.06 -17.35
CA SER A 3 -3.84 6.01 -18.39
C SER A 3 -3.15 5.70 -19.73
N ILE A 4 -3.88 5.89 -20.81
CA ILE A 4 -3.42 5.60 -22.19
C ILE A 4 -2.09 6.31 -22.50
N TRP A 5 -1.97 7.61 -22.20
CA TRP A 5 -0.75 8.38 -22.46
C TRP A 5 0.45 7.87 -21.66
N PHE A 6 0.24 7.37 -20.41
CA PHE A 6 1.31 6.81 -19.59
C PHE A 6 1.83 5.50 -20.19
N VAL A 7 0.93 4.60 -20.58
CA VAL A 7 1.29 3.26 -21.07
C VAL A 7 1.87 3.30 -22.49
N TYR A 8 1.32 4.14 -23.36
CA TYR A 8 1.71 4.14 -24.77
C TYR A 8 2.71 5.22 -25.16
N LEU A 9 2.90 6.26 -24.35
CA LEU A 9 3.84 7.34 -24.68
C LEU A 9 4.96 7.48 -23.64
N PHE A 10 4.59 7.78 -22.38
CA PHE A 10 5.56 8.09 -21.33
C PHE A 10 6.46 6.88 -20.98
N LEU A 11 5.86 5.74 -20.66
CA LEU A 11 6.59 4.55 -20.25
C LEU A 11 7.51 4.01 -21.36
N PRO A 12 7.07 3.83 -22.62
CA PRO A 12 7.97 3.42 -23.71
C PRO A 12 9.11 4.40 -23.96
N ALA A 13 8.84 5.72 -23.91
CA ALA A 13 9.89 6.73 -24.08
C ALA A 13 10.96 6.64 -22.97
N VAL A 14 10.54 6.53 -21.70
CA VAL A 14 11.47 6.38 -20.57
C VAL A 14 12.27 5.08 -20.67
N LEU A 15 11.63 3.97 -21.04
CA LEU A 15 12.31 2.68 -21.21
C LEU A 15 13.31 2.72 -22.35
N LEU A 16 12.94 3.27 -23.52
CA LEU A 16 13.84 3.43 -24.65
C LEU A 16 15.07 4.25 -24.26
N LEU A 17 14.85 5.43 -23.66
CA LEU A 17 15.95 6.27 -23.20
C LEU A 17 16.82 5.55 -22.16
N ASN A 18 16.21 4.80 -21.22
CA ASN A 18 16.96 4.05 -20.23
C ASN A 18 17.90 3.02 -20.86
N TYR A 19 17.48 2.34 -21.94
CA TYR A 19 18.33 1.36 -22.63
C TYR A 19 19.41 1.99 -23.52
N LEU A 20 19.19 3.22 -23.99
CA LEU A 20 20.15 3.96 -24.82
C LEU A 20 21.28 4.60 -24.01
N ILE A 21 21.05 4.99 -22.76
CA ILE A 21 22.04 5.68 -21.93
C ILE A 21 22.93 4.70 -21.13
N PRO A 22 24.15 5.11 -20.76
CA PRO A 22 24.98 4.35 -19.83
C PRO A 22 24.35 4.25 -18.44
N THR A 23 24.62 3.16 -17.70
CA THR A 23 24.10 2.93 -16.34
C THR A 23 24.44 4.05 -15.35
N LYS A 24 25.58 4.72 -15.53
CA LYS A 24 25.98 5.88 -14.71
C LYS A 24 25.01 7.07 -14.82
N CYS A 25 24.32 7.21 -15.95
CA CYS A 25 23.36 8.29 -16.21
C CYS A 25 21.91 7.93 -15.81
N GLU A 26 21.62 6.68 -15.42
CA GLU A 26 20.28 6.25 -15.02
C GLU A 26 19.66 7.09 -13.90
N PRO A 27 20.36 7.44 -12.81
CA PRO A 27 19.78 8.28 -11.76
C PRO A 27 19.36 9.67 -12.26
N PHE A 28 20.08 10.23 -13.22
CA PHE A 28 19.73 11.51 -13.83
C PHE A 28 18.48 11.38 -14.71
N LEU A 29 18.41 10.37 -15.57
CA LEU A 29 17.21 10.06 -16.35
C LEU A 29 15.99 9.83 -15.46
N LEU A 30 16.12 9.01 -14.40
CA LEU A 30 15.04 8.75 -13.46
C LEU A 30 14.58 10.03 -12.76
N SER A 31 15.52 10.91 -12.38
CA SER A 31 15.15 12.20 -11.77
C SER A 31 14.34 13.07 -12.74
N ILE A 32 14.76 13.15 -14.00
CA ILE A 32 14.01 13.91 -15.04
C ILE A 32 12.64 13.28 -15.27
N ALA A 33 12.56 11.96 -15.42
CA ALA A 33 11.30 11.24 -15.62
C ALA A 33 10.33 11.45 -14.45
N ASN A 34 10.82 11.41 -13.20
CA ASN A 34 10.03 11.67 -11.99
C ASN A 34 9.45 13.10 -12.00
N ILE A 35 10.30 14.10 -12.29
CA ILE A 35 9.89 15.52 -12.33
C ILE A 35 8.88 15.73 -13.47
N LEU A 36 9.16 15.21 -14.66
CA LEU A 36 8.27 15.31 -15.81
C LEU A 36 6.90 14.68 -15.53
N LEU A 37 6.88 13.49 -14.92
CA LEU A 37 5.62 12.84 -14.55
C LEU A 37 4.81 13.68 -13.55
N LEU A 38 5.45 14.20 -12.51
CA LEU A 38 4.80 15.06 -11.51
C LEU A 38 4.31 16.38 -12.13
N LEU A 39 5.10 16.96 -13.06
CA LEU A 39 4.70 18.15 -13.81
C LEU A 39 3.46 17.91 -14.68
N LEU A 40 3.37 16.72 -15.31
CA LEU A 40 2.22 16.37 -16.15
C LEU A 40 0.96 16.04 -15.34
N ILE A 41 1.11 15.44 -14.15
CA ILE A 41 -0.04 15.04 -13.30
C ILE A 41 -0.48 16.17 -12.40
N GLN A 42 0.45 16.85 -11.74
CA GLN A 42 0.15 17.88 -10.71
C GLN A 42 1.18 19.02 -10.69
N PRO A 43 1.21 19.87 -11.71
CA PRO A 43 2.20 20.96 -11.81
C PRO A 43 2.19 21.91 -10.60
N GLN A 44 1.01 22.16 -10.02
CA GLN A 44 0.83 23.07 -8.88
C GLN A 44 1.52 22.56 -7.59
N MET A 45 1.68 21.23 -7.43
CA MET A 45 2.27 20.61 -6.24
C MET A 45 3.76 20.33 -6.39
N LEU A 46 4.31 20.44 -7.59
CA LEU A 46 5.71 20.18 -7.85
C LEU A 46 6.66 21.04 -6.98
N PRO A 47 6.47 22.37 -6.82
CA PRO A 47 7.32 23.18 -5.97
C PRO A 47 7.32 22.74 -4.50
N VAL A 48 6.15 22.34 -3.99
CA VAL A 48 5.97 21.88 -2.62
C VAL A 48 6.74 20.56 -2.41
N ILE A 49 6.51 19.57 -3.29
CA ILE A 49 7.21 18.27 -3.23
C ILE A 49 8.72 18.48 -3.33
N PHE A 50 9.17 19.36 -4.22
CA PHE A 50 10.57 19.65 -4.44
C PHE A 50 11.22 20.30 -3.21
N LEU A 51 10.58 21.32 -2.64
CA LEU A 51 11.05 22.04 -1.45
C LEU A 51 11.18 21.12 -0.23
N PHE A 52 10.14 20.32 0.08
CA PHE A 52 10.17 19.41 1.22
C PHE A 52 11.13 18.24 1.01
N THR A 53 11.36 17.82 -0.24
CA THR A 53 12.39 16.81 -0.55
C THR A 53 13.80 17.38 -0.38
N ALA A 54 14.02 18.64 -0.80
CA ALA A 54 15.29 19.34 -0.57
C ALA A 54 15.56 19.55 0.94
N ALA A 55 14.52 19.88 1.72
CA ALA A 55 14.65 20.02 3.17
C ALA A 55 15.17 18.73 3.82
N ASP A 56 14.56 17.56 3.52
CA ASP A 56 15.03 16.27 4.06
C ASP A 56 16.44 15.88 3.56
N TYR A 57 16.79 16.25 2.32
CA TYR A 57 18.16 16.07 1.82
C TYR A 57 19.18 16.86 2.66
N LEU A 58 18.89 18.14 2.93
CA LEU A 58 19.75 18.99 3.75
C LEU A 58 19.80 18.52 5.22
N LEU A 59 18.64 18.18 5.79
CA LEU A 59 18.58 17.60 7.14
C LEU A 59 19.42 16.32 7.25
N GLY A 60 19.43 15.48 6.21
CA GLY A 60 20.28 14.29 6.17
C GLY A 60 21.78 14.62 6.22
N ILE A 61 22.22 15.65 5.48
CA ILE A 61 23.62 16.11 5.50
C ILE A 61 23.98 16.68 6.90
N PHE A 62 23.10 17.50 7.49
CA PHE A 62 23.33 18.06 8.82
C PHE A 62 23.34 16.97 9.90
N LEU A 63 22.45 15.98 9.79
CA LEU A 63 22.36 14.85 10.70
C LEU A 63 23.64 14.01 10.72
N GLU A 64 24.29 13.80 9.55
CA GLU A 64 25.55 13.08 9.47
C GLU A 64 26.69 13.83 10.13
N LYS A 65 26.77 15.16 9.89
CA LYS A 65 27.85 16.02 10.43
C LYS A 65 27.75 16.27 11.93
N THR A 66 26.58 16.01 12.53
CA THR A 66 26.31 16.35 13.93
C THR A 66 26.52 15.14 14.83
N GLU A 67 27.32 15.29 15.88
CA GLU A 67 27.56 14.23 16.87
C GLU A 67 26.66 14.35 18.10
N LYS A 68 26.25 15.56 18.47
CA LYS A 68 25.43 15.83 19.67
C LYS A 68 24.06 15.13 19.59
N PRO A 69 23.71 14.20 20.51
CA PRO A 69 22.49 13.42 20.45
C PRO A 69 21.21 14.27 20.41
N SER A 70 21.15 15.34 21.21
CA SER A 70 20.00 16.24 21.27
C SER A 70 19.72 16.94 19.93
N VAL A 71 20.79 17.39 19.24
CA VAL A 71 20.66 18.04 17.93
C VAL A 71 20.27 17.02 16.85
N ARG A 72 20.80 15.80 16.91
CA ARG A 72 20.39 14.69 16.03
C ARG A 72 18.91 14.37 16.19
N THR A 73 18.43 14.28 17.44
CA THR A 73 17.01 14.05 17.71
C THR A 73 16.14 15.21 17.20
N PHE A 74 16.58 16.45 17.36
CA PHE A 74 15.90 17.63 16.83
C PHE A 74 15.70 17.53 15.30
N PHE A 75 16.72 17.16 14.51
CA PHE A 75 16.61 17.01 13.07
C PHE A 75 15.65 15.88 12.67
N VAL A 76 15.64 14.77 13.43
CA VAL A 76 14.68 13.68 13.21
C VAL A 76 13.25 14.16 13.46
N VAL A 77 12.99 14.82 14.58
CA VAL A 77 11.66 15.36 14.93
C VAL A 77 11.21 16.37 13.88
N LEU A 78 12.09 17.26 13.45
CA LEU A 78 11.79 18.25 12.41
C LEU A 78 11.40 17.57 11.10
N SER A 79 12.14 16.54 10.66
CA SER A 79 11.81 15.78 9.46
C SER A 79 10.46 15.05 9.60
N VAL A 80 10.18 14.44 10.77
CA VAL A 80 8.89 13.79 11.04
C VAL A 80 7.75 14.81 10.94
N LEU A 81 7.89 15.97 11.56
CA LEU A 81 6.88 17.04 11.52
C LEU A 81 6.65 17.58 10.10
N LEU A 82 7.72 17.76 9.32
CA LEU A 82 7.62 18.18 7.92
C LEU A 82 6.89 17.14 7.06
N ASN A 83 7.24 15.86 7.19
CA ASN A 83 6.65 14.80 6.38
C ASN A 83 5.20 14.48 6.79
N VAL A 84 4.92 14.36 8.08
CA VAL A 84 3.56 14.12 8.58
C VAL A 84 2.70 15.36 8.35
N GLY A 85 3.24 16.57 8.55
CA GLY A 85 2.56 17.83 8.29
C GLY A 85 2.19 18.00 6.81
N THR A 86 3.11 17.71 5.88
CA THR A 86 2.84 17.76 4.44
C THR A 86 1.75 16.75 4.05
N PHE A 87 1.81 15.55 4.59
CA PHE A 87 0.80 14.52 4.34
C PHE A 87 -0.56 14.93 4.92
N ALA A 88 -0.62 15.40 6.17
CA ALA A 88 -1.84 15.90 6.78
C ALA A 88 -2.42 17.09 5.99
N PHE A 89 -1.59 18.08 5.65
CA PHE A 89 -2.00 19.22 4.84
C PHE A 89 -2.65 18.78 3.52
N SER A 90 -2.08 17.79 2.83
CA SER A 90 -2.64 17.26 1.58
C SER A 90 -4.03 16.63 1.74
N GLN A 91 -4.38 16.17 2.94
CA GLN A 91 -5.68 15.54 3.22
C GLN A 91 -6.76 16.56 3.62
N PHE A 92 -6.36 17.67 4.27
CA PHE A 92 -7.31 18.67 4.76
C PHE A 92 -7.62 19.80 3.75
N THR A 93 -6.80 19.97 2.72
CA THR A 93 -7.03 20.97 1.68
C THR A 93 -7.99 20.43 0.61
N GLN A 94 -9.28 20.65 0.81
CA GLN A 94 -10.34 20.24 -0.13
C GLN A 94 -10.24 20.93 -1.51
N HIS A 95 -9.56 22.06 -1.60
CA HIS A 95 -9.38 22.85 -2.82
C HIS A 95 -8.14 22.49 -3.64
N LEU A 96 -7.22 21.73 -3.07
CA LEU A 96 -6.04 21.26 -3.79
C LEU A 96 -6.22 19.77 -4.10
N PRO A 97 -5.90 19.33 -5.32
CA PRO A 97 -5.94 17.90 -5.64
C PRO A 97 -5.04 17.13 -4.67
N THR A 98 -5.53 16.00 -4.16
CA THR A 98 -4.73 15.11 -3.29
C THR A 98 -3.36 14.89 -3.91
N ILE A 99 -2.30 15.24 -3.19
CA ILE A 99 -0.94 15.22 -3.76
C ILE A 99 -0.57 13.78 -4.10
N PHE A 100 -0.46 13.51 -5.40
CA PHE A 100 -0.10 12.20 -5.92
C PHE A 100 1.24 11.74 -5.36
N GLY A 101 1.26 10.56 -4.74
CA GLY A 101 2.47 9.93 -4.22
C GLY A 101 3.05 10.56 -2.94
N VAL A 102 2.47 11.64 -2.38
CA VAL A 102 2.99 12.30 -1.18
C VAL A 102 3.18 11.33 -0.01
N SER A 103 2.23 10.44 0.20
CA SER A 103 2.31 9.46 1.29
C SER A 103 3.50 8.50 1.12
N VAL A 104 3.77 8.02 -0.10
CA VAL A 104 4.91 7.15 -0.40
C VAL A 104 6.22 7.93 -0.28
N ILE A 105 6.28 9.14 -0.86
CA ILE A 105 7.46 10.03 -0.77
C ILE A 105 7.81 10.31 0.68
N ALA A 106 6.83 10.65 1.52
CA ALA A 106 7.05 10.90 2.94
C ALA A 106 7.62 9.68 3.67
N LEU A 107 7.07 8.49 3.43
CA LEU A 107 7.58 7.27 4.07
C LEU A 107 9.00 6.94 3.62
N VAL A 108 9.35 7.06 2.33
CA VAL A 108 10.71 6.83 1.84
C VAL A 108 11.70 7.82 2.46
N LYS A 109 11.35 9.10 2.55
CA LYS A 109 12.18 10.13 3.20
C LYS A 109 12.37 9.85 4.69
N LEU A 110 11.31 9.45 5.40
CA LEU A 110 11.41 9.07 6.81
C LEU A 110 12.34 7.86 7.02
N THR A 111 12.30 6.84 6.13
CA THR A 111 13.26 5.74 6.23
C THR A 111 14.70 6.21 6.07
N TYR A 112 14.97 7.17 5.17
CA TYR A 112 16.30 7.77 4.99
C TYR A 112 16.79 8.44 6.27
N ILE A 113 15.99 9.32 6.87
CA ILE A 113 16.34 10.05 8.10
C ILE A 113 16.51 9.10 9.29
N PHE A 114 15.63 8.12 9.47
CA PHE A 114 15.75 7.14 10.54
C PHE A 114 16.98 6.25 10.41
N ASP A 115 17.31 5.81 9.19
CA ASP A 115 18.49 4.96 8.97
C ASP A 115 19.80 5.76 9.11
N LEU A 116 19.83 7.05 8.74
CA LEU A 116 20.91 7.99 9.05
C LEU A 116 21.07 8.21 10.56
N TYR A 117 19.96 8.44 11.27
CA TYR A 117 19.99 8.60 12.73
C TYR A 117 20.59 7.38 13.42
N ARG A 118 20.23 6.17 12.94
CA ARG A 118 20.78 4.90 13.45
C ARG A 118 22.18 4.57 12.92
N LYS A 119 22.79 5.44 12.13
CA LYS A 119 24.10 5.25 11.50
C LYS A 119 24.18 3.99 10.62
N LYS A 120 23.06 3.57 10.01
CA LYS A 120 23.02 2.40 9.12
C LYS A 120 23.48 2.71 7.69
N ILE A 121 23.24 3.94 7.25
CA ILE A 121 23.61 4.44 5.94
C ILE A 121 24.34 5.79 6.08
N PRO A 122 25.25 6.14 5.18
CA PRO A 122 25.83 7.49 5.09
C PRO A 122 24.85 8.46 4.40
N SER A 123 25.06 9.77 4.56
CA SER A 123 24.29 10.77 3.80
C SER A 123 24.65 10.73 2.31
N VAL A 124 23.65 11.07 1.51
CA VAL A 124 23.80 11.07 0.05
C VAL A 124 24.36 12.41 -0.40
N LYS A 125 25.50 12.39 -1.09
CA LYS A 125 26.16 13.62 -1.57
C LYS A 125 25.58 14.13 -2.90
N ASN A 126 25.07 13.21 -3.74
CA ASN A 126 24.51 13.56 -5.05
C ASN A 126 22.97 13.82 -4.93
N PRO A 127 22.51 15.07 -5.11
CA PRO A 127 21.10 15.39 -5.03
C PRO A 127 20.26 14.68 -6.09
N PHE A 128 20.75 14.55 -7.32
CA PHE A 128 20.03 13.84 -8.39
C PHE A 128 19.76 12.38 -8.01
N PHE A 129 20.74 11.70 -7.41
CA PHE A 129 20.55 10.33 -6.94
C PHE A 129 19.54 10.25 -5.78
N PHE A 130 19.52 11.25 -4.89
CA PHE A 130 18.52 11.35 -3.83
C PHE A 130 17.12 11.51 -4.39
N TYR A 131 16.92 12.46 -5.31
CA TYR A 131 15.64 12.69 -5.98
C TYR A 131 15.21 11.49 -6.82
N ALA A 132 16.10 10.83 -7.57
CA ALA A 132 15.81 9.61 -8.31
C ALA A 132 15.25 8.50 -7.42
N THR A 133 15.79 8.38 -6.19
CA THR A 133 15.41 7.34 -5.25
C THR A 133 14.09 7.69 -4.53
N VAL A 134 13.97 8.93 -4.01
CA VAL A 134 12.82 9.36 -3.22
C VAL A 134 11.56 9.50 -4.08
N LEU A 135 11.70 10.07 -5.28
CA LEU A 135 10.59 10.32 -6.21
C LEU A 135 10.40 9.18 -7.22
N CYS A 136 10.93 7.98 -6.97
CA CYS A 136 10.90 6.85 -7.90
C CYS A 136 9.48 6.62 -8.45
N PHE A 137 9.21 7.15 -9.66
CA PHE A 137 7.87 7.25 -10.26
C PHE A 137 7.08 5.94 -10.31
N PRO A 138 7.71 4.76 -10.53
CA PRO A 138 6.95 3.54 -10.53
C PRO A 138 6.29 3.23 -9.17
N CYS A 139 6.87 3.71 -8.07
CA CYS A 139 6.40 3.42 -6.72
C CYS A 139 5.41 4.47 -6.17
N LEU A 140 5.22 5.62 -6.86
CA LEU A 140 4.48 6.76 -6.32
C LEU A 140 2.97 6.53 -6.16
N THR A 141 2.35 5.61 -6.89
CA THR A 141 0.90 5.36 -6.79
C THR A 141 0.54 4.76 -5.42
N TYR A 142 0.64 3.44 -5.30
CA TYR A 142 0.33 2.70 -4.07
C TYR A 142 1.47 1.75 -3.67
N GLY A 143 2.71 2.09 -4.00
CA GLY A 143 3.87 1.29 -3.64
C GLY A 143 4.34 0.32 -4.73
N PRO A 144 5.23 -0.61 -4.41
CA PRO A 144 5.64 -0.98 -3.04
C PRO A 144 6.44 0.12 -2.33
N ILE A 145 6.20 0.27 -1.03
CA ILE A 145 6.92 1.21 -0.18
C ILE A 145 8.27 0.60 0.19
N ASN A 146 9.29 0.92 -0.58
CA ASN A 146 10.64 0.46 -0.30
C ASN A 146 11.32 1.38 0.72
N THR A 147 12.26 0.85 1.51
CA THR A 147 13.14 1.72 2.28
C THR A 147 14.08 2.47 1.35
N TYR A 148 14.54 3.66 1.75
CA TYR A 148 15.53 4.41 0.98
C TYR A 148 16.78 3.57 0.71
N ALA A 149 17.25 2.83 1.73
CA ALA A 149 18.42 1.97 1.63
C ALA A 149 18.26 0.88 0.55
N ASP A 150 17.14 0.14 0.59
CA ASP A 150 16.90 -0.96 -0.37
C ASP A 150 16.74 -0.43 -1.79
N LEU A 151 16.00 0.67 -1.96
CA LEU A 151 15.74 1.25 -3.29
C LEU A 151 17.00 1.87 -3.87
N SER A 152 17.77 2.63 -3.09
CA SER A 152 19.03 3.22 -3.49
C SER A 152 20.07 2.17 -3.87
N PHE A 153 20.13 1.08 -3.11
CA PHE A 153 20.98 -0.07 -3.46
C PHE A 153 20.58 -0.69 -4.79
N SER A 154 19.27 -0.93 -4.99
CA SER A 154 18.74 -1.54 -6.20
C SER A 154 18.97 -0.68 -7.44
N ILE A 155 18.82 0.65 -7.35
CA ILE A 155 19.08 1.59 -8.44
C ILE A 155 20.59 1.64 -8.77
N ARG A 156 21.46 1.64 -7.76
CA ARG A 156 22.94 1.63 -7.99
C ARG A 156 23.43 0.35 -8.67
N HIS A 157 22.76 -0.77 -8.44
CA HIS A 157 23.12 -2.07 -8.98
C HIS A 157 22.17 -2.53 -10.07
N SER A 158 21.55 -1.57 -10.78
CA SER A 158 20.67 -1.87 -11.90
C SER A 158 21.42 -2.64 -13.00
N ARG A 159 20.72 -3.61 -13.59
CA ARG A 159 21.28 -4.42 -14.69
C ARG A 159 20.25 -4.54 -15.80
N LYS A 160 20.56 -3.98 -16.95
CA LYS A 160 19.71 -4.09 -18.15
C LYS A 160 19.82 -5.50 -18.72
N ASN A 161 18.73 -6.24 -18.71
CA ASN A 161 18.68 -7.61 -19.23
C ASN A 161 17.31 -7.87 -19.85
N LEU A 162 17.28 -8.44 -21.05
CA LEU A 162 16.04 -8.75 -21.78
C LEU A 162 15.14 -9.73 -21.01
N ASN A 163 15.72 -10.71 -20.29
CA ASN A 163 14.92 -11.62 -19.45
C ASN A 163 14.24 -10.86 -18.30
N LEU A 164 14.94 -9.91 -17.68
CA LEU A 164 14.38 -9.08 -16.63
C LEU A 164 13.30 -8.15 -17.19
N PHE A 165 13.52 -7.60 -18.39
CA PHE A 165 12.52 -6.80 -19.12
C PHE A 165 11.26 -7.61 -19.42
N GLY A 166 11.37 -8.81 -20.01
CA GLY A 166 10.24 -9.68 -20.33
C GLY A 166 9.45 -10.08 -19.09
N SER A 167 10.14 -10.46 -18.00
CA SER A 167 9.48 -10.76 -16.72
C SER A 167 8.81 -9.53 -16.10
N GLY A 168 9.39 -8.34 -16.29
CA GLY A 168 8.84 -7.06 -15.87
C GLY A 168 7.58 -6.69 -16.65
N ALA A 169 7.61 -6.82 -17.98
CA ALA A 169 6.47 -6.57 -18.85
C ALA A 169 5.30 -7.49 -18.51
N SER A 170 5.56 -8.80 -18.33
CA SER A 170 4.54 -9.75 -17.90
C SER A 170 3.91 -9.34 -16.57
N LEU A 171 4.73 -8.95 -15.59
CA LEU A 171 4.24 -8.52 -14.27
C LEU A 171 3.41 -7.24 -14.35
N PHE A 172 3.81 -6.30 -15.22
CA PHE A 172 3.05 -5.07 -15.48
C PHE A 172 1.67 -5.38 -16.06
N VAL A 173 1.59 -6.26 -17.08
CA VAL A 173 0.32 -6.67 -17.71
C VAL A 173 -0.59 -7.39 -16.70
N TYR A 174 -0.05 -8.29 -15.86
CA TYR A 174 -0.83 -8.92 -14.79
C TYR A 174 -1.36 -7.91 -13.76
N GLY A 175 -0.56 -6.91 -13.42
CA GLY A 175 -0.99 -5.82 -12.54
C GLY A 175 -2.11 -4.99 -13.17
N LEU A 176 -1.95 -4.63 -14.45
CA LEU A 176 -2.94 -3.87 -15.23
C LEU A 176 -4.27 -4.63 -15.35
N PHE A 177 -4.20 -5.94 -15.63
CA PHE A 177 -5.39 -6.82 -15.65
C PHE A 177 -6.12 -6.77 -14.31
N LYS A 178 -5.42 -6.93 -13.18
CA LYS A 178 -6.05 -6.87 -11.84
C LYS A 178 -6.71 -5.52 -11.57
N LYS A 179 -6.08 -4.43 -12.00
CA LYS A 179 -6.63 -3.09 -11.81
C LYS A 179 -7.87 -2.88 -12.65
N ILE A 180 -7.80 -3.11 -13.96
CA ILE A 180 -8.88 -2.77 -14.89
C ILE A 180 -10.03 -3.79 -14.79
N PHE A 181 -9.73 -5.10 -14.88
CA PHE A 181 -10.75 -6.12 -14.95
C PHE A 181 -11.34 -6.55 -13.61
N LEU A 182 -10.55 -6.46 -12.52
CA LEU A 182 -11.05 -6.89 -11.21
C LEU A 182 -11.38 -5.69 -10.32
N ALA A 183 -10.43 -4.78 -10.09
CA ALA A 183 -10.65 -3.69 -9.15
C ALA A 183 -11.72 -2.70 -9.66
N ASP A 184 -11.61 -2.21 -10.89
CA ASP A 184 -12.54 -1.20 -11.42
C ASP A 184 -13.95 -1.79 -11.57
N THR A 185 -14.08 -3.02 -12.09
CA THR A 185 -15.38 -3.69 -12.26
C THR A 185 -16.07 -3.96 -10.91
N LEU A 186 -15.32 -4.43 -9.89
CA LEU A 186 -15.89 -4.63 -8.55
C LEU A 186 -16.24 -3.29 -7.88
N SER A 187 -15.45 -2.25 -8.12
CA SER A 187 -15.75 -0.90 -7.63
C SER A 187 -17.01 -0.33 -8.27
N ASP A 188 -17.21 -0.54 -9.59
CA ASP A 188 -18.43 -0.13 -10.28
C ASP A 188 -19.66 -0.84 -9.71
N LEU A 189 -19.58 -2.16 -9.50
CA LEU A 189 -20.66 -2.90 -8.82
C LEU A 189 -20.95 -2.34 -7.41
N ALA A 190 -19.92 -2.08 -6.64
CA ALA A 190 -20.09 -1.51 -5.29
C ALA A 190 -20.75 -0.12 -5.35
N GLN A 191 -20.39 0.73 -6.32
CA GLN A 191 -21.02 2.04 -6.51
C GLN A 191 -22.51 1.91 -6.89
N LYS A 192 -22.87 0.94 -7.74
CA LYS A 192 -24.27 0.68 -8.12
C LYS A 192 -25.12 0.14 -6.97
N LEU A 193 -24.52 -0.58 -6.02
CA LEU A 193 -25.22 -1.08 -4.84
C LEU A 193 -25.37 -0.04 -3.71
N SER A 194 -24.71 1.12 -3.84
CA SER A 194 -24.72 2.22 -2.86
C SER A 194 -24.12 1.88 -1.48
N CYS A 195 -23.68 2.92 -0.76
CA CYS A 195 -23.26 2.82 0.64
C CYS A 195 -24.46 2.80 1.62
N GLU A 196 -25.66 3.10 1.12
CA GLU A 196 -26.92 2.99 1.87
C GLU A 196 -27.64 1.71 1.39
N PRO A 197 -27.48 0.58 2.12
CA PRO A 197 -27.98 -0.70 1.66
C PRO A 197 -29.49 -0.77 1.80
N GLU A 198 -30.18 -1.05 0.69
CA GLU A 198 -31.63 -1.27 0.65
C GLU A 198 -32.00 -2.72 0.99
N THR A 199 -31.04 -3.63 0.96
CA THR A 199 -31.24 -5.05 1.24
C THR A 199 -30.10 -5.65 2.06
N VAL A 200 -30.41 -6.74 2.81
CA VAL A 200 -29.44 -7.48 3.61
C VAL A 200 -28.29 -8.03 2.74
N PHE A 201 -28.63 -8.74 1.66
CA PHE A 201 -27.63 -9.30 0.75
C PHE A 201 -26.89 -8.21 -0.05
N GLY A 202 -27.53 -7.06 -0.28
CA GLY A 202 -26.88 -5.88 -0.85
C GLY A 202 -25.73 -5.36 0.02
N ALA A 203 -25.96 -5.27 1.35
CA ALA A 203 -24.94 -4.87 2.32
C ALA A 203 -23.74 -5.83 2.33
N TRP A 204 -23.97 -7.14 2.32
CA TRP A 204 -22.91 -8.14 2.24
C TRP A 204 -22.15 -8.08 0.91
N THR A 205 -22.87 -7.98 -0.20
CA THR A 205 -22.29 -7.91 -1.55
C THR A 205 -21.43 -6.65 -1.69
N TRP A 206 -21.95 -5.50 -1.28
CA TRP A 206 -21.19 -4.24 -1.27
C TRP A 206 -19.89 -4.37 -0.47
N THR A 207 -19.96 -4.91 0.75
CA THR A 207 -18.79 -5.04 1.62
C THR A 207 -17.73 -5.94 1.01
N ILE A 208 -18.13 -7.10 0.48
CA ILE A 208 -17.19 -8.06 -0.14
C ILE A 208 -16.58 -7.46 -1.42
N CYS A 209 -17.42 -6.90 -2.30
CA CYS A 209 -16.95 -6.33 -3.58
C CYS A 209 -16.03 -5.13 -3.36
N SER A 210 -16.36 -4.23 -2.43
CA SER A 210 -15.51 -3.08 -2.09
C SER A 210 -14.17 -3.51 -1.47
N ALA A 211 -14.18 -4.53 -0.60
CA ALA A 211 -12.95 -5.08 -0.02
C ALA A 211 -12.04 -5.71 -1.07
N LEU A 212 -12.62 -6.49 -1.99
CA LEU A 212 -11.88 -7.10 -3.10
C LEU A 212 -11.41 -6.06 -4.11
N ALA A 213 -12.22 -5.05 -4.41
CA ALA A 213 -11.83 -3.93 -5.26
C ALA A 213 -10.60 -3.20 -4.72
N LEU A 214 -10.60 -2.84 -3.43
CA LEU A 214 -9.44 -2.23 -2.78
C LEU A 214 -8.20 -3.14 -2.82
N TYR A 215 -8.37 -4.43 -2.55
CA TYR A 215 -7.27 -5.38 -2.62
C TYR A 215 -6.65 -5.46 -4.00
N TYR A 216 -7.47 -5.64 -5.06
CA TYR A 216 -6.98 -5.75 -6.43
C TYR A 216 -6.42 -4.43 -6.97
N LEU A 217 -6.97 -3.30 -6.53
CA LEU A 217 -6.42 -1.97 -6.82
C LEU A 217 -4.98 -1.83 -6.30
N LEU A 218 -4.79 -2.08 -5.02
CA LEU A 218 -3.47 -1.96 -4.37
C LEU A 218 -2.49 -3.00 -4.93
N PHE A 219 -2.92 -4.24 -5.10
CA PHE A 219 -2.09 -5.32 -5.62
C PHE A 219 -1.74 -5.10 -7.09
N GLY A 220 -2.70 -4.65 -7.91
CA GLY A 220 -2.49 -4.31 -9.31
C GLY A 220 -1.42 -3.23 -9.48
N TYR A 221 -1.57 -2.10 -8.79
CA TYR A 221 -0.58 -1.03 -8.82
C TYR A 221 0.79 -1.46 -8.30
N ALA A 222 0.86 -2.24 -7.21
CA ALA A 222 2.12 -2.76 -6.71
C ALA A 222 2.82 -3.67 -7.73
N GLN A 223 2.08 -4.51 -8.46
CA GLN A 223 2.64 -5.35 -9.52
C GLN A 223 3.06 -4.54 -10.75
N MET A 224 2.27 -3.55 -11.16
CA MET A 224 2.65 -2.64 -12.25
C MET A 224 3.95 -1.92 -11.91
N ALA A 225 4.07 -1.38 -10.69
CA ALA A 225 5.29 -0.72 -10.21
C ALA A 225 6.50 -1.65 -10.22
N GLN A 226 6.35 -2.87 -9.68
CA GLN A 226 7.41 -3.89 -9.73
C GLN A 226 7.81 -4.26 -11.17
N GLY A 227 6.82 -4.36 -12.06
CA GLY A 227 7.02 -4.63 -13.48
C GLY A 227 7.87 -3.55 -14.13
N ILE A 228 7.52 -2.28 -13.92
CA ILE A 228 8.27 -1.12 -14.45
C ILE A 228 9.71 -1.11 -13.89
N CYS A 229 9.88 -1.29 -12.58
CA CYS A 229 11.22 -1.34 -11.97
C CYS A 229 12.08 -2.44 -12.58
N ARG A 230 11.52 -3.64 -12.84
CA ARG A 230 12.24 -4.72 -13.52
C ARG A 230 12.59 -4.36 -14.95
N MET A 231 11.68 -3.72 -15.70
CA MET A 231 11.97 -3.24 -17.06
C MET A 231 13.07 -2.18 -17.06
N LEU A 232 13.17 -1.35 -16.01
CA LEU A 232 14.25 -0.38 -15.81
C LEU A 232 15.57 -1.01 -15.33
N GLY A 233 15.59 -2.31 -15.01
CA GLY A 233 16.80 -3.03 -14.63
C GLY A 233 17.04 -3.21 -13.12
N PHE A 234 16.10 -2.81 -12.24
CA PHE A 234 16.25 -2.98 -10.80
C PHE A 234 15.02 -3.66 -10.17
N LYS A 235 15.22 -4.23 -8.97
CA LYS A 235 14.18 -4.97 -8.25
C LYS A 235 13.66 -4.18 -7.07
N THR A 236 12.38 -4.35 -6.77
CA THR A 236 11.71 -3.80 -5.59
C THR A 236 11.09 -4.91 -4.74
N THR A 237 10.72 -4.61 -3.52
CA THR A 237 10.06 -5.57 -2.61
C THR A 237 8.68 -5.98 -3.14
N SER A 238 8.20 -7.17 -2.75
CA SER A 238 6.85 -7.59 -3.07
C SER A 238 5.84 -6.82 -2.22
N GLY A 239 4.77 -6.32 -2.85
CA GLY A 239 3.70 -5.62 -2.13
C GLY A 239 2.74 -6.56 -1.39
N PHE A 240 2.48 -7.77 -1.94
CA PHE A 240 1.47 -8.70 -1.44
C PHE A 240 1.95 -10.15 -1.56
N LEU A 241 1.65 -10.97 -0.53
CA LEU A 241 2.05 -12.38 -0.43
C LEU A 241 0.83 -13.28 -0.16
N SER A 242 -0.18 -13.25 -1.06
CA SER A 242 -1.39 -14.09 -0.97
C SER A 242 -2.08 -14.01 0.41
N PRO A 243 -2.56 -12.84 0.84
CA PRO A 243 -3.10 -12.64 2.18
C PRO A 243 -4.33 -13.52 2.49
N PHE A 244 -5.13 -13.86 1.49
CA PHE A 244 -6.35 -14.66 1.64
C PHE A 244 -6.11 -16.16 1.88
N THR A 245 -4.86 -16.60 1.97
CA THR A 245 -4.51 -17.95 2.44
C THR A 245 -4.11 -17.98 3.91
N SER A 246 -4.27 -16.86 4.62
CA SER A 246 -3.90 -16.72 6.04
C SER A 246 -4.91 -17.38 6.96
N THR A 247 -4.44 -17.93 8.06
CA THR A 247 -5.27 -18.57 9.09
C THR A 247 -5.35 -17.76 10.39
N SER A 248 -4.79 -16.53 10.40
CA SER A 248 -4.80 -15.62 11.55
C SER A 248 -4.71 -14.17 11.10
N LEU A 249 -5.21 -13.22 11.91
CA LEU A 249 -5.11 -11.77 11.65
C LEU A 249 -3.66 -11.32 11.51
N LYS A 250 -2.79 -11.77 12.41
CA LYS A 250 -1.35 -11.46 12.36
C LYS A 250 -0.71 -11.91 11.04
N GLU A 251 -1.06 -13.10 10.56
CA GLU A 251 -0.56 -13.62 9.30
C GLU A 251 -1.11 -12.84 8.12
N PHE A 252 -2.41 -12.48 8.14
CA PHE A 252 -3.04 -11.68 7.11
C PHE A 252 -2.34 -10.33 6.95
N PHE A 253 -2.16 -9.55 8.02
CA PHE A 253 -1.50 -8.25 7.95
C PHE A 253 -0.02 -8.35 7.54
N ARG A 254 0.68 -9.42 7.90
CA ARG A 254 2.06 -9.67 7.43
C ARG A 254 2.13 -9.91 5.93
N ARG A 255 1.05 -10.42 5.31
CA ARG A 255 0.97 -10.75 3.87
C ARG A 255 0.26 -9.67 3.05
N PHE A 256 -0.61 -8.89 3.70
CA PHE A 256 -1.31 -7.78 3.09
C PHE A 256 -0.45 -6.52 3.17
N HIS A 257 -0.22 -5.87 2.05
CA HIS A 257 0.62 -4.67 1.93
C HIS A 257 1.97 -4.78 2.68
N VAL A 258 2.74 -5.79 2.32
CA VAL A 258 3.98 -6.21 3.02
C VAL A 258 4.93 -5.05 3.28
N SER A 259 5.11 -4.17 2.32
CA SER A 259 6.04 -3.04 2.43
C SER A 259 5.61 -2.03 3.49
N LEU A 260 4.31 -1.71 3.60
CA LEU A 260 3.77 -0.82 4.64
C LEU A 260 3.85 -1.49 6.02
N HIS A 261 3.55 -2.79 6.10
CA HIS A 261 3.70 -3.56 7.33
C HIS A 261 5.16 -3.60 7.82
N GLU A 262 6.11 -3.81 6.91
CA GLU A 262 7.55 -3.80 7.23
C GLU A 262 8.02 -2.41 7.70
N PHE A 263 7.52 -1.34 7.06
CA PHE A 263 7.78 0.03 7.52
C PHE A 263 7.30 0.22 8.97
N SER A 264 6.02 -0.06 9.25
CA SER A 264 5.44 0.08 10.58
C SER A 264 6.17 -0.76 11.62
N ARG A 265 6.55 -1.99 11.27
CA ARG A 265 7.31 -2.87 12.14
C ARG A 265 8.71 -2.34 12.46
N LYS A 266 9.48 -1.92 11.44
CA LYS A 266 10.90 -1.50 11.60
C LYS A 266 11.05 -0.13 12.26
N TYR A 267 10.13 0.80 11.96
CA TYR A 267 10.28 2.20 12.32
C TYR A 267 9.33 2.66 13.44
N ILE A 268 8.28 1.88 13.76
CA ILE A 268 7.31 2.22 14.81
C ILE A 268 7.29 1.12 15.89
N TYR A 269 6.91 -0.10 15.53
CA TYR A 269 6.69 -1.18 16.49
C TYR A 269 7.97 -1.56 17.28
N ILE A 270 9.08 -1.83 16.58
CA ILE A 270 10.35 -2.22 17.22
C ILE A 270 10.93 -1.08 18.07
N PRO A 271 10.99 0.20 17.63
CA PRO A 271 11.50 1.29 18.45
C PRO A 271 10.70 1.56 19.72
N LEU A 272 9.39 1.33 19.71
CA LEU A 272 8.52 1.42 20.89
C LEU A 272 8.65 0.23 21.87
N GLY A 273 9.64 -0.64 21.64
CA GLY A 273 9.95 -1.79 22.50
C GLY A 273 9.30 -3.10 22.03
N GLY A 274 8.26 -3.07 21.21
CA GLY A 274 7.61 -4.28 20.67
C GLY A 274 7.30 -5.32 21.76
N ASN A 275 7.65 -6.58 21.52
CA ASN A 275 7.42 -7.68 22.49
C ASN A 275 8.25 -7.58 23.81
N ARG A 276 9.21 -6.66 23.89
CA ARG A 276 10.13 -6.56 25.05
C ARG A 276 9.61 -5.61 26.13
N SER A 277 8.60 -4.79 25.82
CA SER A 277 8.10 -3.71 26.69
C SER A 277 6.95 -4.13 27.63
N GLY A 278 6.76 -5.42 27.84
CA GLY A 278 5.63 -5.95 28.60
C GLY A 278 4.31 -5.85 27.83
N VAL A 279 3.19 -6.26 28.45
CA VAL A 279 1.89 -6.31 27.79
C VAL A 279 1.40 -4.92 27.38
N PHE A 280 1.50 -3.95 28.30
CA PHE A 280 1.04 -2.58 28.03
C PHE A 280 1.86 -1.90 26.91
N GLY A 281 3.19 -1.94 27.00
CA GLY A 281 4.07 -1.35 25.99
C GLY A 281 3.92 -2.02 24.63
N MET A 282 3.75 -3.35 24.58
CA MET A 282 3.45 -4.10 23.36
C MET A 282 2.11 -3.65 22.76
N SER A 283 1.07 -3.51 23.57
CA SER A 283 -0.25 -3.06 23.10
C SER A 283 -0.19 -1.66 22.50
N LEU A 284 0.52 -0.74 23.16
CA LEU A 284 0.74 0.61 22.64
C LEU A 284 1.53 0.59 21.32
N ALA A 285 2.56 -0.24 21.21
CA ALA A 285 3.34 -0.36 19.99
C ALA A 285 2.52 -0.94 18.83
N VAL A 286 1.62 -1.91 19.08
CA VAL A 286 0.66 -2.43 18.10
C VAL A 286 -0.32 -1.34 17.68
N LEU A 287 -0.88 -0.58 18.62
CA LEU A 287 -1.79 0.52 18.34
C LEU A 287 -1.12 1.60 17.48
N CYS A 288 0.07 2.06 17.83
CA CYS A 288 0.81 3.06 17.05
C CYS A 288 1.10 2.56 15.62
N ALA A 289 1.48 1.28 15.46
CA ALA A 289 1.69 0.68 14.16
C ALA A 289 0.39 0.56 13.35
N ALA A 290 -0.72 0.18 13.99
CA ALA A 290 -2.04 0.12 13.35
C ALA A 290 -2.52 1.52 12.95
N MET A 291 -2.38 2.53 13.83
CA MET A 291 -2.69 3.93 13.51
C MET A 291 -1.90 4.42 12.30
N ALA A 292 -0.60 4.21 12.26
CA ALA A 292 0.22 4.62 11.13
C ALA A 292 -0.21 3.95 9.81
N THR A 293 -0.60 2.67 9.84
CA THR A 293 -1.05 1.96 8.65
C THR A 293 -2.44 2.38 8.19
N THR A 294 -3.40 2.60 9.09
CA THR A 294 -4.76 3.00 8.71
C THR A 294 -4.83 4.47 8.28
N LEU A 295 -4.15 5.38 9.02
CA LEU A 295 -4.09 6.81 8.70
C LEU A 295 -3.29 7.09 7.42
N TRP A 296 -2.42 6.18 6.99
CA TRP A 296 -1.76 6.28 5.69
C TRP A 296 -2.75 6.31 4.51
N TYR A 297 -3.92 5.68 4.67
CA TYR A 297 -4.99 5.71 3.67
C TYR A 297 -5.90 6.96 3.76
N GLY A 298 -5.70 7.83 4.75
CA GLY A 298 -6.45 9.07 4.95
C GLY A 298 -6.74 9.37 6.42
N PHE A 299 -6.90 10.65 6.74
CA PHE A 299 -7.22 11.09 8.09
C PHE A 299 -8.73 11.16 8.28
N SER A 300 -9.30 10.21 9.03
CA SER A 300 -10.70 10.23 9.43
C SER A 300 -10.89 9.51 10.77
N LEU A 301 -11.98 9.82 11.46
CA LEU A 301 -12.35 9.13 12.71
C LEU A 301 -12.50 7.61 12.48
N ASN A 302 -13.08 7.23 11.35
CA ASN A 302 -13.25 5.82 10.99
C ASN A 302 -11.93 5.07 10.88
N LYS A 303 -10.86 5.72 10.38
CA LYS A 303 -9.51 5.11 10.32
C LYS A 303 -8.92 4.92 11.72
N VAL A 304 -9.16 5.86 12.63
CA VAL A 304 -8.77 5.75 14.05
C VAL A 304 -9.51 4.59 14.71
N LEU A 305 -10.82 4.50 14.54
CA LEU A 305 -11.64 3.40 15.07
C LEU A 305 -11.25 2.05 14.48
N THR A 306 -10.92 2.00 13.20
CA THR A 306 -10.40 0.80 12.54
C THR A 306 -9.07 0.34 13.16
N ALA A 307 -8.16 1.28 13.47
CA ALA A 307 -6.90 0.96 14.15
C ALA A 307 -7.13 0.39 15.55
N LEU A 308 -8.04 0.99 16.32
CA LEU A 308 -8.42 0.49 17.64
C LEU A 308 -9.05 -0.90 17.55
N PHE A 309 -9.98 -1.10 16.61
CA PHE A 309 -10.64 -2.38 16.37
C PHE A 309 -9.65 -3.50 16.03
N PHE A 310 -8.76 -3.28 15.06
CA PHE A 310 -7.76 -4.28 14.69
C PHE A 310 -6.70 -4.49 15.78
N THR A 311 -6.36 -3.45 16.55
CA THR A 311 -5.47 -3.60 17.70
C THR A 311 -6.09 -4.52 18.74
N ALA A 312 -7.35 -4.28 19.11
CA ALA A 312 -8.07 -5.16 20.05
C ALA A 312 -8.14 -6.60 19.53
N ALA A 313 -8.52 -6.78 18.27
CA ALA A 313 -8.60 -8.10 17.65
C ALA A 313 -7.25 -8.84 17.62
N LEU A 314 -6.13 -8.15 17.30
CA LEU A 314 -4.78 -8.71 17.30
C LEU A 314 -4.28 -9.11 18.69
N LEU A 315 -4.73 -8.41 19.74
CA LEU A 315 -4.40 -8.73 21.13
C LEU A 315 -5.27 -9.87 21.69
N ILE A 316 -6.54 -9.94 21.28
CA ILE A 316 -7.50 -10.94 21.76
C ILE A 316 -7.32 -12.29 21.06
N GLU A 317 -7.05 -12.31 19.75
CA GLU A 317 -6.90 -13.54 18.96
C GLU A 317 -5.96 -14.59 19.61
N PRO A 318 -4.72 -14.23 20.05
CA PRO A 318 -3.82 -15.21 20.68
C PRO A 318 -4.28 -15.67 22.06
N LEU A 319 -5.12 -14.89 22.77
CA LEU A 319 -5.69 -15.29 24.06
C LEU A 319 -6.74 -16.38 23.88
N ILE A 320 -7.55 -16.30 22.81
CA ILE A 320 -8.61 -17.28 22.53
C ILE A 320 -8.03 -18.57 21.95
N PHE A 321 -7.13 -18.46 20.96
CA PHE A 321 -6.70 -19.63 20.17
C PHE A 321 -5.32 -20.16 20.56
N GLY A 322 -4.48 -19.35 21.23
CA GLY A 322 -3.13 -19.74 21.60
C GLY A 322 -2.30 -20.26 20.42
N LYS A 323 -1.48 -21.28 20.66
CA LYS A 323 -0.69 -22.00 19.63
C LYS A 323 -1.32 -23.35 19.26
N THR A 324 -2.63 -23.40 19.12
CA THR A 324 -3.34 -24.66 18.83
C THR A 324 -2.96 -25.22 17.45
N LYS A 325 -2.76 -26.55 17.42
CA LYS A 325 -2.55 -27.33 16.18
C LYS A 325 -3.82 -28.13 15.78
N ASN A 326 -4.87 -28.11 16.60
CA ASN A 326 -6.11 -28.82 16.32
C ASN A 326 -6.78 -28.19 15.08
N LYS A 327 -7.08 -29.02 14.08
CA LYS A 327 -7.67 -28.59 12.80
C LYS A 327 -8.99 -27.84 13.00
N PHE A 328 -9.84 -28.26 13.92
CA PHE A 328 -11.10 -27.60 14.22
C PHE A 328 -10.89 -26.14 14.67
N PHE A 329 -10.00 -25.92 15.64
CA PHE A 329 -9.69 -24.56 16.11
C PHE A 329 -8.97 -23.72 15.06
N VAL A 330 -8.18 -24.33 14.17
CA VAL A 330 -7.58 -23.59 13.03
C VAL A 330 -8.65 -23.12 12.07
N VAL A 331 -9.64 -23.96 11.73
CA VAL A 331 -10.77 -23.55 10.87
C VAL A 331 -11.59 -22.45 11.53
N LEU A 332 -11.95 -22.63 12.81
CA LEU A 332 -12.71 -21.63 13.57
C LEU A 332 -11.97 -20.28 13.61
N ARG A 333 -10.66 -20.28 13.91
CA ARG A 333 -9.81 -19.09 13.87
C ARG A 333 -9.81 -18.44 12.49
N THR A 334 -9.75 -19.24 11.43
CA THR A 334 -9.76 -18.72 10.04
C THR A 334 -11.09 -18.03 9.74
N VAL A 335 -12.21 -18.65 10.07
CA VAL A 335 -13.54 -18.05 9.88
C VAL A 335 -13.66 -16.73 10.65
N LEU A 336 -13.29 -16.73 11.95
CA LEU A 336 -13.30 -15.51 12.76
C LEU A 336 -12.35 -14.44 12.22
N THR A 337 -11.18 -14.82 11.70
CA THR A 337 -10.25 -13.87 11.06
C THR A 337 -10.92 -13.13 9.91
N TYR A 338 -11.58 -13.84 8.99
CA TYR A 338 -12.24 -13.19 7.85
C TYR A 338 -13.48 -12.41 8.25
N THR A 339 -14.23 -12.87 9.26
CA THR A 339 -15.35 -12.10 9.83
C THR A 339 -14.86 -10.77 10.42
N VAL A 340 -13.80 -10.80 11.23
CA VAL A 340 -13.18 -9.59 11.79
C VAL A 340 -12.65 -8.66 10.69
N LEU A 341 -12.03 -9.22 9.64
CA LEU A 341 -11.55 -8.44 8.50
C LEU A 341 -12.69 -7.73 7.77
N LEU A 342 -13.83 -8.39 7.55
CA LEU A 342 -15.00 -7.79 6.91
C LEU A 342 -15.57 -6.62 7.72
N PHE A 343 -15.77 -6.79 9.03
CA PHE A 343 -16.25 -5.70 9.90
C PHE A 343 -15.23 -4.56 10.01
N GLY A 344 -13.96 -4.88 10.16
CA GLY A 344 -12.89 -3.89 10.13
C GLY A 344 -12.83 -3.13 8.81
N PHE A 345 -13.14 -3.80 7.68
CA PHE A 345 -13.24 -3.16 6.38
C PHE A 345 -14.43 -2.21 6.27
N VAL A 346 -15.60 -2.56 6.81
CA VAL A 346 -16.78 -1.66 6.86
C VAL A 346 -16.43 -0.38 7.63
N LEU A 347 -15.79 -0.50 8.79
CA LEU A 347 -15.30 0.66 9.55
C LEU A 347 -14.27 1.47 8.75
N PHE A 348 -13.35 0.77 8.07
CA PHE A 348 -12.31 1.41 7.25
C PHE A 348 -12.87 2.18 6.05
N SER A 349 -13.89 1.66 5.38
CA SER A 349 -14.41 2.22 4.11
C SER A 349 -15.46 3.31 4.32
N GLY A 350 -16.15 3.34 5.45
CA GLY A 350 -17.18 4.34 5.73
C GLY A 350 -16.62 5.76 5.77
N SER A 351 -17.34 6.71 5.15
CA SER A 351 -17.00 8.13 5.24
C SER A 351 -17.36 8.72 6.59
N SER A 352 -18.38 8.15 7.26
CA SER A 352 -18.81 8.50 8.61
C SER A 352 -19.06 7.25 9.47
N LEU A 353 -19.04 7.44 10.80
CA LEU A 353 -19.39 6.37 11.74
C LEU A 353 -20.84 5.91 11.54
N THR A 354 -21.74 6.84 11.24
CA THR A 354 -23.16 6.56 10.97
C THR A 354 -23.33 5.63 9.79
N GLU A 355 -22.61 5.84 8.68
CA GLU A 355 -22.63 4.93 7.52
C GLU A 355 -22.14 3.53 7.89
N SER A 356 -21.03 3.42 8.62
CA SER A 356 -20.50 2.13 9.05
C SER A 356 -21.49 1.37 9.94
N VAL A 357 -22.14 2.06 10.89
CA VAL A 357 -23.16 1.48 11.76
C VAL A 357 -24.40 1.07 10.95
N ASN A 358 -24.83 1.92 10.01
CA ASN A 358 -25.96 1.62 9.12
C ASN A 358 -25.69 0.37 8.27
N MET A 359 -24.47 0.27 7.71
CA MET A 359 -24.06 -0.90 6.92
C MET A 359 -24.09 -2.19 7.76
N ILE A 360 -23.50 -2.16 8.97
CA ILE A 360 -23.50 -3.33 9.88
C ILE A 360 -24.94 -3.68 10.30
N SER A 361 -25.77 -2.69 10.61
CA SER A 361 -27.18 -2.90 10.98
C SER A 361 -27.97 -3.57 9.85
N ALA A 362 -27.72 -3.17 8.60
CA ALA A 362 -28.33 -3.77 7.44
C ALA A 362 -27.88 -5.21 7.21
N MET A 363 -26.59 -5.51 7.41
CA MET A 363 -26.05 -6.89 7.27
C MET A 363 -26.76 -7.89 8.20
N PHE A 364 -27.22 -7.46 9.38
CA PHE A 364 -27.92 -8.29 10.35
C PHE A 364 -29.44 -8.09 10.40
N ARG A 365 -30.00 -7.38 9.43
CA ARG A 365 -31.42 -7.05 9.38
C ARG A 365 -31.93 -6.37 10.66
N LEU A 366 -31.09 -5.52 11.29
CA LEU A 366 -31.52 -4.71 12.44
C LEU A 366 -32.40 -3.52 12.03
N LYS A 367 -32.52 -3.27 10.72
CA LYS A 367 -33.47 -2.37 10.07
C LYS A 367 -34.53 -3.19 9.35
N ASP A 368 -35.72 -2.64 9.19
CA ASP A 368 -36.81 -3.27 8.43
C ASP A 368 -36.58 -3.08 6.93
N ILE A 369 -35.65 -3.86 6.40
CA ILE A 369 -35.26 -3.85 4.98
C ILE A 369 -35.49 -5.23 4.36
N ALA A 370 -35.69 -5.26 3.05
CA ALA A 370 -35.82 -6.50 2.27
C ALA A 370 -34.54 -7.36 2.37
N VAL A 371 -34.70 -8.67 2.31
CA VAL A 371 -33.55 -9.58 2.29
C VAL A 371 -32.85 -9.51 0.93
N VAL A 372 -33.60 -9.51 -0.17
CA VAL A 372 -33.14 -9.44 -1.56
C VAL A 372 -34.21 -8.70 -2.37
N ASP A 373 -33.77 -7.89 -3.33
CA ASP A 373 -34.63 -7.22 -4.30
C ASP A 373 -34.27 -7.61 -5.76
N GLN A 374 -35.03 -7.09 -6.70
CA GLN A 374 -34.80 -7.36 -8.13
C GLN A 374 -33.52 -6.68 -8.66
N THR A 375 -33.21 -5.49 -8.15
CA THR A 375 -32.05 -4.70 -8.52
C THR A 375 -30.75 -5.44 -8.16
N LEU A 376 -30.67 -5.97 -6.94
CA LEU A 376 -29.55 -6.78 -6.50
C LEU A 376 -29.38 -8.05 -7.35
N ARG A 377 -30.49 -8.75 -7.66
CA ARG A 377 -30.45 -9.96 -8.53
C ARG A 377 -29.93 -9.63 -9.92
N PHE A 378 -30.34 -8.51 -10.47
CA PHE A 378 -29.90 -8.05 -11.78
C PHE A 378 -28.38 -7.78 -11.77
N TYR A 379 -27.89 -6.94 -10.86
CA TYR A 379 -26.46 -6.61 -10.80
C TYR A 379 -25.57 -7.80 -10.42
N THR A 380 -25.98 -8.63 -9.46
CA THR A 380 -25.18 -9.80 -9.10
C THR A 380 -25.08 -10.81 -10.25
N ARG A 381 -26.13 -10.93 -11.10
CA ARG A 381 -26.09 -11.78 -12.29
C ARG A 381 -25.19 -11.17 -13.40
N GLU A 382 -25.28 -9.87 -13.63
CA GLU A 382 -24.45 -9.15 -14.60
C GLU A 382 -22.96 -9.27 -14.27
N TYR A 383 -22.60 -9.13 -12.99
CA TYR A 383 -21.21 -9.17 -12.53
C TYR A 383 -20.74 -10.55 -12.04
N ALA A 384 -21.57 -11.60 -12.16
CA ALA A 384 -21.29 -12.93 -11.63
C ALA A 384 -19.93 -13.50 -12.07
N VAL A 385 -19.59 -13.33 -13.36
CA VAL A 385 -18.31 -13.82 -13.92
C VAL A 385 -17.12 -13.11 -13.26
N PHE A 386 -17.21 -11.79 -13.08
CA PHE A 386 -16.13 -11.01 -12.45
C PHE A 386 -15.98 -11.32 -10.97
N ILE A 387 -17.08 -11.51 -10.24
CA ILE A 387 -17.06 -11.94 -8.85
C ILE A 387 -16.42 -13.32 -8.74
N PHE A 388 -16.81 -14.27 -9.60
CA PHE A 388 -16.24 -15.62 -9.62
C PHE A 388 -14.73 -15.60 -9.90
N ILE A 389 -14.29 -14.88 -10.94
CA ILE A 389 -12.87 -14.75 -11.28
C ILE A 389 -12.10 -14.10 -10.13
N SER A 390 -12.67 -13.06 -9.50
CA SER A 390 -12.04 -12.38 -8.37
C SER A 390 -11.81 -13.32 -7.20
N VAL A 391 -12.82 -14.09 -6.80
CA VAL A 391 -12.70 -15.07 -5.72
C VAL A 391 -11.71 -16.17 -6.09
N PHE A 392 -11.77 -16.69 -7.33
CA PHE A 392 -10.84 -17.72 -7.81
C PHE A 392 -9.39 -17.25 -7.75
N MET A 393 -9.10 -16.02 -8.13
CA MET A 393 -7.74 -15.46 -8.14
C MET A 393 -7.17 -15.16 -6.74
N LEU A 394 -7.97 -15.18 -5.66
CA LEU A 394 -7.48 -15.03 -4.28
C LEU A 394 -6.57 -16.18 -3.86
N PHE A 395 -6.79 -17.38 -4.37
CA PHE A 395 -6.12 -18.62 -3.93
C PHE A 395 -4.83 -18.97 -4.71
N ASP A 396 -4.23 -18.00 -5.40
CA ASP A 396 -2.94 -18.19 -6.13
C ASP A 396 -2.93 -19.34 -7.17
N PHE A 397 -4.09 -19.74 -7.66
CA PHE A 397 -4.15 -20.75 -8.74
C PHE A 397 -3.33 -20.30 -9.96
N GLY A 398 -3.26 -19.01 -10.24
CA GLY A 398 -2.43 -18.47 -11.31
C GLY A 398 -0.94 -18.77 -11.14
N LYS A 399 -0.39 -18.76 -9.93
CA LYS A 399 1.01 -19.15 -9.67
C LYS A 399 1.23 -20.66 -9.83
N LYS A 400 0.24 -21.47 -9.45
CA LYS A 400 0.31 -22.92 -9.65
C LYS A 400 0.24 -23.29 -11.14
N ILE A 401 -0.64 -22.64 -11.89
CA ILE A 401 -0.76 -22.79 -13.34
C ILE A 401 0.54 -22.33 -14.03
N HIS A 402 1.08 -21.18 -13.67
CA HIS A 402 2.34 -20.67 -14.24
C HIS A 402 3.52 -21.61 -13.95
N LYS A 403 3.66 -22.13 -12.71
CA LYS A 403 4.67 -23.15 -12.38
C LYS A 403 4.46 -24.45 -13.16
N TRP A 404 3.22 -24.86 -13.37
CA TRP A 404 2.90 -26.05 -14.13
C TRP A 404 3.32 -25.91 -15.60
N PHE A 405 3.10 -24.73 -16.22
CA PHE A 405 3.59 -24.45 -17.58
C PHE A 405 5.13 -24.37 -17.66
N GLN A 406 5.80 -23.81 -16.64
CA GLN A 406 7.27 -23.74 -16.62
C GLN A 406 7.95 -25.10 -16.42
N HIS A 407 7.29 -26.08 -15.82
CA HIS A 407 7.83 -27.44 -15.66
C HIS A 407 7.58 -28.34 -16.89
N LYS A 408 6.81 -27.88 -17.88
CA LYS A 408 6.55 -28.64 -19.12
C LYS A 408 7.41 -28.22 -20.32
N HIS A 409 8.23 -27.22 -20.13
CA HIS A 409 9.24 -26.73 -21.08
C HIS A 409 10.60 -26.62 -20.37
#